data_7a7538218ef67a0141178e0d9f510800
#
_entry.id   7a7538218ef67a0141178e0d9f510800
#
_cell.length_a   1.000
_cell.length_b   1.000
_cell.length_c   1.000
_cell.angle_alpha   90.00
_cell.angle_beta   90.00
_cell.angle_gamma   90.00
#
_symmetry.space_group_name_H-M   'P 1'
#
loop_
_entity.id
_entity.type
_entity.pdbx_description
1 polymer ?
#
loop_
_entity_poly.entity_id
_entity_poly.type
_entity_poly.pdbx_seq_one_letter_code
_entity_poly.pdbx_strand_id
1 'polypeptide(L)'
;MLQPFPAAVDNAIDAQAEGDIEWLKELMLALRNIRAEMNIGPGTPIPLYLGNSTAEDLRRLEVNSVTLNKLAKLESVTLLAADQEAPMSATALVGEMQVLVPMAGLIDTKAELARLDKEMQRLSGEIKRVSGKLANQGFVAKAPADVIEKERAKQADFEQALARLTEQHTRIASL
;
A
#
# COMPACT_ATOMS: atom_id res chain seq x y z
N MET A 1 -26.04 38.75 13.59
CA MET A 1 -26.15 37.41 14.19
C MET A 1 -25.05 37.30 15.24
N LEU A 2 -25.37 37.48 16.54
CA LEU A 2 -24.42 37.44 17.64
C LEU A 2 -24.78 36.25 18.53
N GLN A 3 -24.53 35.05 17.99
CA GLN A 3 -24.55 33.84 18.80
C GLN A 3 -23.18 33.70 19.50
N PRO A 4 -23.13 33.38 20.80
CA PRO A 4 -21.86 33.07 21.46
C PRO A 4 -21.17 31.91 20.76
N PHE A 5 -19.83 31.92 20.77
CA PHE A 5 -19.06 30.81 20.27
C PHE A 5 -19.43 29.52 21.04
N PRO A 6 -19.62 28.38 20.35
CA PRO A 6 -19.97 27.14 21.02
C PRO A 6 -18.93 26.78 22.08
N ALA A 7 -19.38 26.49 23.30
CA ALA A 7 -18.55 25.96 24.36
C ALA A 7 -18.53 24.42 24.30
N ALA A 8 -17.40 23.83 24.70
CA ALA A 8 -17.30 22.39 24.82
C ALA A 8 -18.27 21.87 25.89
N VAL A 9 -18.91 20.76 25.62
CA VAL A 9 -19.88 20.11 26.51
C VAL A 9 -19.32 18.73 26.85
N ASP A 10 -18.66 18.61 28.01
CA ASP A 10 -17.91 17.41 28.42
C ASP A 10 -18.77 16.14 28.47
N ASN A 11 -20.06 16.26 28.78
CA ASN A 11 -20.99 15.13 28.80
C ASN A 11 -21.47 14.68 27.40
N ALA A 12 -21.05 15.36 26.33
CA ALA A 12 -21.28 14.95 24.94
C ALA A 12 -20.13 14.12 24.38
N ILE A 13 -19.05 13.92 25.15
CA ILE A 13 -17.92 13.07 24.75
C ILE A 13 -18.33 11.61 24.90
N ASP A 14 -18.31 10.86 23.81
CA ASP A 14 -18.57 9.43 23.77
C ASP A 14 -17.28 8.68 23.40
N ALA A 15 -16.57 8.20 24.41
CA ALA A 15 -15.30 7.50 24.24
C ALA A 15 -15.43 6.21 23.40
N GLN A 16 -16.61 5.56 23.43
CA GLN A 16 -16.86 4.38 22.61
C GLN A 16 -16.98 4.76 21.13
N ALA A 17 -17.76 5.80 20.84
CA ALA A 17 -17.90 6.29 19.47
C ALA A 17 -16.58 6.80 18.90
N GLU A 18 -15.76 7.50 19.71
CA GLU A 18 -14.42 7.92 19.33
C GLU A 18 -13.54 6.71 18.99
N GLY A 19 -13.51 5.69 19.85
CA GLY A 19 -12.77 4.46 19.63
C GLY A 19 -13.22 3.69 18.39
N ASP A 20 -14.52 3.67 18.11
CA ASP A 20 -15.06 3.03 16.90
C ASP A 20 -14.63 3.76 15.62
N ILE A 21 -14.60 5.09 15.65
CA ILE A 21 -14.14 5.90 14.52
C ILE A 21 -12.63 5.78 14.31
N GLU A 22 -11.82 5.77 15.38
CA GLU A 22 -10.38 5.54 15.23
C GLU A 22 -10.08 4.16 14.63
N TRP A 23 -10.74 3.11 15.11
CA TRP A 23 -10.63 1.78 14.52
C TRP A 23 -11.02 1.75 13.03
N LEU A 24 -12.12 2.43 12.67
CA LEU A 24 -12.56 2.54 11.28
C LEU A 24 -11.51 3.26 10.41
N LYS A 25 -10.91 4.33 10.92
CA LYS A 25 -9.84 5.08 10.25
C LYS A 25 -8.61 4.19 10.01
N GLU A 26 -8.18 3.42 11.02
CA GLU A 26 -7.07 2.49 10.90
C GLU A 26 -7.34 1.42 9.84
N LEU A 27 -8.52 0.80 9.85
CA LEU A 27 -8.93 -0.18 8.85
C LEU A 27 -8.96 0.42 7.43
N MET A 28 -9.52 1.62 7.29
CA MET A 28 -9.53 2.33 6.00
C MET A 28 -8.14 2.68 5.50
N LEU A 29 -7.22 3.05 6.40
CA LEU A 29 -5.82 3.33 6.07
C LEU A 29 -5.12 2.05 5.61
N ALA A 30 -5.29 0.93 6.32
CA ALA A 30 -4.75 -0.36 5.96
C ALA A 30 -5.20 -0.79 4.56
N LEU A 31 -6.51 -0.69 4.26
CA LEU A 31 -7.06 -1.02 2.94
C LEU A 31 -6.53 -0.09 1.83
N ARG A 32 -6.35 1.20 2.11
CA ARG A 32 -5.76 2.15 1.15
C ARG A 32 -4.30 1.83 0.86
N ASN A 33 -3.53 1.46 1.86
CA ASN A 33 -2.13 1.07 1.70
C ASN A 33 -2.03 -0.20 0.86
N ILE A 34 -2.82 -1.25 1.16
CA ILE A 34 -2.88 -2.47 0.35
C ILE A 34 -3.23 -2.13 -1.10
N ARG A 35 -4.25 -1.29 -1.34
CA ARG A 35 -4.61 -0.87 -2.71
C ARG A 35 -3.47 -0.16 -3.43
N ALA A 36 -2.75 0.72 -2.73
CA ALA A 36 -1.61 1.44 -3.30
C ALA A 36 -0.45 0.50 -3.63
N GLU A 37 -0.11 -0.41 -2.73
CA GLU A 37 0.96 -1.41 -2.94
C GLU A 37 0.64 -2.37 -4.08
N MET A 38 -0.63 -2.76 -4.21
CA MET A 38 -1.11 -3.70 -5.22
C MET A 38 -1.57 -3.00 -6.52
N ASN A 39 -1.45 -1.67 -6.59
CA ASN A 39 -1.90 -0.87 -7.73
C ASN A 39 -3.39 -1.12 -8.10
N ILE A 40 -4.23 -1.34 -7.09
CA ILE A 40 -5.67 -1.55 -7.25
C ILE A 40 -6.38 -0.19 -7.28
N GLY A 41 -7.12 0.08 -8.35
CA GLY A 41 -7.88 1.33 -8.49
C GLY A 41 -8.88 1.55 -7.36
N PRO A 42 -9.14 2.80 -6.93
CA PRO A 42 -10.04 3.09 -5.80
C PRO A 42 -11.49 2.68 -6.05
N GLY A 43 -11.89 2.55 -7.30
CA GLY A 43 -13.24 2.12 -7.69
C GLY A 43 -13.41 0.61 -7.86
N THR A 44 -12.33 -0.17 -7.85
CA THR A 44 -12.38 -1.63 -8.03
C THR A 44 -12.92 -2.30 -6.76
N PRO A 45 -14.00 -3.08 -6.82
CA PRO A 45 -14.46 -3.87 -5.68
C PRO A 45 -13.38 -4.88 -5.25
N ILE A 46 -13.19 -5.05 -3.93
CA ILE A 46 -12.24 -6.02 -3.38
C ILE A 46 -12.93 -6.90 -2.35
N PRO A 47 -12.67 -8.21 -2.33
CA PRO A 47 -13.01 -9.07 -1.21
C PRO A 47 -12.06 -8.79 -0.04
N LEU A 48 -12.60 -8.81 1.16
CA LEU A 48 -11.87 -8.61 2.41
C LEU A 48 -11.98 -9.86 3.27
N TYR A 49 -10.86 -10.36 3.75
CA TYR A 49 -10.80 -11.40 4.76
C TYR A 49 -10.23 -10.83 6.05
N LEU A 50 -10.85 -11.17 7.17
CA LEU A 50 -10.43 -10.73 8.49
C LEU A 50 -10.07 -11.95 9.33
N GLY A 51 -8.83 -12.02 9.79
CA GLY A 51 -8.33 -13.05 10.70
C GLY A 51 -8.03 -12.47 12.06
N ASN A 52 -8.00 -13.31 13.08
CA ASN A 52 -7.70 -12.92 14.47
C ASN A 52 -8.55 -11.76 14.98
N SER A 53 -9.84 -11.72 14.60
CA SER A 53 -10.75 -10.65 14.98
C SER A 53 -11.30 -10.89 16.39
N THR A 54 -11.31 -9.85 17.23
CA THR A 54 -11.94 -9.88 18.55
C THR A 54 -13.46 -9.69 18.46
N ALA A 55 -14.18 -9.98 19.53
CA ALA A 55 -15.62 -9.70 19.58
C ALA A 55 -15.94 -8.21 19.40
N GLU A 56 -15.04 -7.33 19.86
CA GLU A 56 -15.18 -5.89 19.68
C GLU A 56 -14.95 -5.46 18.24
N ASP A 57 -14.00 -6.07 17.53
CA ASP A 57 -13.81 -5.84 16.08
C ASP A 57 -15.06 -6.24 15.29
N LEU A 58 -15.68 -7.37 15.63
CA LEU A 58 -16.90 -7.82 14.97
C LEU A 58 -18.08 -6.86 15.22
N ARG A 59 -18.25 -6.38 16.46
CA ARG A 59 -19.25 -5.36 16.79
C ARG A 59 -19.04 -4.08 15.98
N ARG A 60 -17.79 -3.58 15.92
CA ARG A 60 -17.42 -2.39 15.16
C ARG A 60 -17.65 -2.57 13.68
N LEU A 61 -17.33 -3.74 13.14
CA LEU A 61 -17.57 -4.10 11.74
C LEU A 61 -19.06 -4.06 11.41
N GLU A 62 -19.91 -4.64 12.25
CA GLU A 62 -21.35 -4.66 12.07
C GLU A 62 -21.95 -3.24 12.07
N VAL A 63 -21.63 -2.43 13.09
CA VAL A 63 -22.14 -1.06 13.24
C VAL A 63 -21.68 -0.17 12.07
N ASN A 64 -20.46 -0.34 11.57
CA ASN A 64 -19.89 0.49 10.51
C ASN A 64 -19.98 -0.15 9.12
N SER A 65 -20.64 -1.30 8.96
CA SER A 65 -20.65 -2.09 7.72
C SER A 65 -21.05 -1.29 6.48
N VAL A 66 -22.10 -0.50 6.55
CA VAL A 66 -22.59 0.34 5.44
C VAL A 66 -21.53 1.36 5.02
N THR A 67 -20.93 2.03 5.98
CA THR A 67 -19.90 3.05 5.76
C THR A 67 -18.63 2.42 5.17
N LEU A 68 -18.19 1.32 5.76
CA LEU A 68 -17.02 0.57 5.33
C LEU A 68 -17.18 0.06 3.88
N ASN A 69 -18.27 -0.64 3.59
CA ASN A 69 -18.54 -1.16 2.24
C ASN A 69 -18.57 -0.05 1.19
N LYS A 70 -19.18 1.09 1.52
CA LYS A 70 -19.30 2.22 0.60
C LYS A 70 -17.96 2.92 0.36
N LEU A 71 -17.20 3.18 1.41
CA LEU A 71 -15.94 3.94 1.34
C LEU A 71 -14.78 3.07 0.84
N ALA A 72 -14.69 1.82 1.27
CA ALA A 72 -13.63 0.90 0.87
C ALA A 72 -13.96 0.15 -0.44
N LYS A 73 -15.18 0.27 -0.99
CA LYS A 73 -15.63 -0.50 -2.16
C LYS A 73 -15.39 -2.00 -1.98
N LEU A 74 -15.90 -2.53 -0.86
CA LEU A 74 -15.80 -3.96 -0.60
C LEU A 74 -16.84 -4.72 -1.42
N GLU A 75 -16.41 -5.84 -2.00
CA GLU A 75 -17.28 -6.82 -2.66
C GLU A 75 -17.90 -7.77 -1.63
N SER A 76 -17.08 -8.22 -0.69
CA SER A 76 -17.46 -9.12 0.38
C SER A 76 -16.57 -8.94 1.59
N VAL A 77 -17.05 -9.34 2.77
CA VAL A 77 -16.26 -9.44 4.00
C VAL A 77 -16.42 -10.85 4.54
N THR A 78 -15.30 -11.56 4.69
CA THR A 78 -15.27 -12.94 5.19
C THR A 78 -14.41 -13.00 6.45
N LEU A 79 -14.97 -13.58 7.51
CA LEU A 79 -14.24 -13.84 8.75
C LEU A 79 -13.56 -15.20 8.63
N LEU A 80 -12.26 -15.25 8.89
CA LEU A 80 -11.47 -16.48 8.91
C LEU A 80 -11.51 -17.08 10.32
N ALA A 81 -11.79 -18.37 10.41
CA ALA A 81 -11.59 -19.12 11.63
C ALA A 81 -10.09 -19.30 11.92
N ALA A 82 -9.72 -19.57 13.17
CA ALA A 82 -8.33 -19.66 13.59
C ALA A 82 -7.50 -20.74 12.88
N ASP A 83 -8.18 -21.76 12.36
CA ASP A 83 -7.61 -22.91 11.63
C ASP A 83 -7.74 -22.78 10.10
N GLN A 84 -8.37 -21.71 9.63
CA GLN A 84 -8.62 -21.51 8.19
C GLN A 84 -7.45 -20.72 7.57
N GLU A 85 -6.81 -21.33 6.57
CA GLU A 85 -5.80 -20.67 5.78
C GLU A 85 -6.42 -19.61 4.86
N ALA A 86 -5.85 -18.42 4.91
CA ALA A 86 -6.21 -17.37 3.96
C ALA A 86 -5.64 -17.70 2.58
N PRO A 87 -6.34 -17.36 1.48
CA PRO A 87 -5.73 -17.38 0.16
C PRO A 87 -4.52 -16.43 0.15
N MET A 88 -3.62 -16.60 -0.82
CA MET A 88 -2.49 -15.69 -0.98
C MET A 88 -2.98 -14.24 -1.06
N SER A 89 -2.67 -13.45 -0.04
CA SER A 89 -3.24 -12.14 0.20
C SER A 89 -2.17 -11.10 0.54
N ALA A 90 -2.44 -9.85 0.17
CA ALA A 90 -1.76 -8.73 0.79
C ALA A 90 -2.32 -8.57 2.22
N THR A 91 -1.43 -8.41 3.19
CA THR A 91 -1.79 -8.42 4.61
C THR A 91 -1.41 -7.11 5.27
N ALA A 92 -2.32 -6.57 6.09
CA ALA A 92 -2.05 -5.48 7.03
C ALA A 92 -2.58 -5.86 8.42
N LEU A 93 -2.19 -5.11 9.44
CA LEU A 93 -2.68 -5.28 10.80
C LEU A 93 -3.44 -4.04 11.26
N VAL A 94 -4.53 -4.25 11.98
CA VAL A 94 -5.27 -3.23 12.71
C VAL A 94 -5.41 -3.73 14.15
N GLY A 95 -4.57 -3.20 15.03
CA GLY A 95 -4.32 -3.84 16.31
C GLY A 95 -3.75 -5.25 16.10
N GLU A 96 -4.44 -6.28 16.61
CA GLU A 96 -4.10 -7.68 16.41
C GLU A 96 -4.86 -8.34 15.25
N MET A 97 -5.89 -7.65 14.74
CA MET A 97 -6.71 -8.16 13.64
C MET A 97 -5.94 -8.14 12.33
N GLN A 98 -5.96 -9.25 11.61
CA GLN A 98 -5.37 -9.37 10.28
C GLN A 98 -6.36 -8.93 9.22
N VAL A 99 -5.94 -7.99 8.39
CA VAL A 99 -6.69 -7.47 7.24
C VAL A 99 -6.05 -8.04 5.97
N LEU A 100 -6.76 -8.92 5.27
CA LEU A 100 -6.21 -9.65 4.14
C LEU A 100 -7.06 -9.37 2.88
N VAL A 101 -6.38 -9.00 1.82
CA VAL A 101 -6.99 -8.80 0.50
C VAL A 101 -6.37 -9.80 -0.47
N PRO A 102 -7.14 -10.78 -0.99
CA PRO A 102 -6.63 -11.76 -1.94
C PRO A 102 -6.05 -11.10 -3.18
N MET A 103 -4.92 -11.59 -3.62
CA MET A 103 -4.28 -11.07 -4.84
C MET A 103 -4.92 -11.65 -6.11
N ALA A 104 -5.41 -12.87 -6.03
CA ALA A 104 -5.99 -13.57 -7.18
C ALA A 104 -7.25 -12.86 -7.71
N GLY A 105 -7.26 -12.61 -9.02
CA GLY A 105 -8.39 -11.99 -9.72
C GLY A 105 -8.52 -10.46 -9.60
N LEU A 106 -7.77 -9.81 -8.71
CA LEU A 106 -7.79 -8.35 -8.55
C LEU A 106 -6.73 -7.64 -9.38
N ILE A 107 -5.68 -8.34 -9.74
CA ILE A 107 -4.59 -7.82 -10.55
C ILE A 107 -4.65 -8.49 -11.91
N ASP A 108 -4.70 -7.71 -12.98
CA ASP A 108 -4.32 -8.22 -14.30
C ASP A 108 -2.80 -8.46 -14.27
N THR A 109 -2.42 -9.66 -13.78
CA THR A 109 -1.01 -10.06 -13.60
C THR A 109 -0.22 -9.87 -14.88
N LYS A 110 -0.84 -10.13 -16.04
CA LYS A 110 -0.19 -9.99 -17.35
C LYS A 110 0.09 -8.52 -17.70
N ALA A 111 -0.90 -7.65 -17.50
CA ALA A 111 -0.74 -6.21 -17.74
C ALA A 111 0.25 -5.59 -16.76
N GLU A 112 0.22 -5.99 -15.50
CA GLU A 112 1.11 -5.46 -14.47
C GLU A 112 2.55 -5.95 -14.66
N LEU A 113 2.78 -7.22 -15.00
CA LEU A 113 4.10 -7.73 -15.37
C LEU A 113 4.68 -6.99 -16.57
N ALA A 114 3.86 -6.77 -17.62
CA ALA A 114 4.31 -6.00 -18.78
C ALA A 114 4.66 -4.54 -18.44
N ARG A 115 3.94 -3.91 -17.51
CA ARG A 115 4.25 -2.57 -17.00
C ARG A 115 5.57 -2.55 -16.24
N LEU A 116 5.77 -3.51 -15.33
CA LEU A 116 6.99 -3.66 -14.55
C LEU A 116 8.20 -3.93 -15.45
N ASP A 117 8.09 -4.82 -16.42
CA ASP A 117 9.14 -5.11 -17.41
C ASP A 117 9.59 -3.84 -18.14
N LYS A 118 8.64 -3.04 -18.62
CA LYS A 118 8.93 -1.77 -19.29
C LYS A 118 9.69 -0.80 -18.40
N GLU A 119 9.29 -0.68 -17.14
CA GLU A 119 9.93 0.23 -16.19
C GLU A 119 11.33 -0.27 -15.77
N MET A 120 11.50 -1.58 -15.59
CA MET A 120 12.79 -2.22 -15.32
C MET A 120 13.77 -2.02 -16.50
N GLN A 121 13.28 -2.16 -17.73
CA GLN A 121 14.08 -1.87 -18.94
C GLN A 121 14.51 -0.41 -19.00
N ARG A 122 13.62 0.53 -18.68
CA ARG A 122 13.93 1.96 -18.61
C ARG A 122 15.02 2.24 -17.58
N LEU A 123 14.88 1.74 -16.35
CA LEU A 123 15.88 1.93 -15.30
C LEU A 123 17.23 1.29 -15.64
N SER A 124 17.22 0.08 -16.21
CA SER A 124 18.43 -0.58 -16.68
C SER A 124 19.16 0.24 -17.74
N GLY A 125 18.43 0.90 -18.65
CA GLY A 125 18.97 1.84 -19.61
C GLY A 125 19.61 3.06 -18.96
N GLU A 126 18.97 3.63 -17.95
CA GLU A 126 19.51 4.77 -17.18
C GLU A 126 20.78 4.39 -16.42
N ILE A 127 20.78 3.24 -15.74
CA ILE A 127 21.97 2.70 -15.04
C ILE A 127 23.13 2.54 -16.03
N LYS A 128 22.88 1.95 -17.20
CA LYS A 128 23.89 1.76 -18.25
C LYS A 128 24.45 3.07 -18.76
N ARG A 129 23.59 4.10 -18.89
CA ARG A 129 24.00 5.45 -19.32
C ARG A 129 24.87 6.13 -18.29
N VAL A 130 24.47 6.08 -16.99
CA VAL A 130 25.21 6.71 -15.89
C VAL A 130 26.52 5.98 -15.64
N SER A 131 26.53 4.64 -15.60
CA SER A 131 27.76 3.85 -15.43
C SER A 131 28.74 4.06 -16.58
N GLY A 132 28.25 4.17 -17.83
CA GLY A 132 29.07 4.50 -18.98
C GLY A 132 29.74 5.87 -18.86
N LYS A 133 29.05 6.89 -18.34
CA LYS A 133 29.64 8.20 -18.03
C LYS A 133 30.73 8.11 -16.95
N LEU A 134 30.45 7.39 -15.86
CA LEU A 134 31.38 7.22 -14.76
C LEU A 134 32.60 6.35 -15.12
N ALA A 135 32.49 5.46 -16.08
CA ALA A 135 33.59 4.68 -16.64
C ALA A 135 34.46 5.49 -17.62
N ASN A 136 33.97 6.61 -18.14
CA ASN A 136 34.73 7.44 -19.09
C ASN A 136 35.78 8.27 -18.33
N GLN A 137 37.05 7.89 -18.45
CA GLN A 137 38.18 8.55 -17.82
C GLN A 137 38.27 10.04 -18.23
N GLY A 138 37.94 10.39 -19.46
CA GLY A 138 37.94 11.77 -19.93
C GLY A 138 36.86 12.63 -19.28
N PHE A 139 35.72 12.06 -18.92
CA PHE A 139 34.68 12.72 -18.14
C PHE A 139 35.11 12.88 -16.68
N VAL A 140 35.55 11.79 -16.05
CA VAL A 140 35.93 11.78 -14.62
C VAL A 140 37.12 12.71 -14.35
N ALA A 141 38.06 12.83 -15.26
CA ALA A 141 39.23 13.74 -15.10
C ALA A 141 38.89 15.22 -15.26
N LYS A 142 37.78 15.56 -15.93
CA LYS A 142 37.42 16.96 -16.25
C LYS A 142 36.21 17.47 -15.49
N ALA A 143 35.35 16.58 -15.01
CA ALA A 143 34.13 16.96 -14.31
C ALA A 143 34.45 17.42 -12.87
N PRO A 144 33.73 18.43 -12.33
CA PRO A 144 33.78 18.80 -10.94
C PRO A 144 33.37 17.60 -10.03
N ALA A 145 33.98 17.52 -8.85
CA ALA A 145 33.75 16.42 -7.92
C ALA A 145 32.27 16.27 -7.52
N ASP A 146 31.58 17.40 -7.33
CA ASP A 146 30.14 17.41 -7.02
C ASP A 146 29.27 16.82 -8.12
N VAL A 147 29.66 16.94 -9.38
CA VAL A 147 28.95 16.34 -10.53
C VAL A 147 29.15 14.83 -10.55
N ILE A 148 30.36 14.36 -10.26
CA ILE A 148 30.67 12.93 -10.19
C ILE A 148 29.88 12.29 -9.04
N GLU A 149 29.83 12.97 -7.90
CA GLU A 149 29.10 12.47 -6.72
C GLU A 149 27.59 12.41 -6.97
N LYS A 150 27.02 13.41 -7.64
CA LYS A 150 25.61 13.39 -8.08
C LYS A 150 25.30 12.27 -9.07
N GLU A 151 26.19 11.99 -10.01
CA GLU A 151 25.98 10.87 -10.96
C GLU A 151 26.09 9.52 -10.23
N ARG A 152 26.98 9.36 -9.23
CA ARG A 152 27.03 8.15 -8.40
C ARG A 152 25.79 7.97 -7.53
N ALA A 153 25.28 9.04 -6.93
CA ALA A 153 24.04 9.01 -6.17
C ALA A 153 22.86 8.59 -7.05
N LYS A 154 22.75 9.16 -8.27
CA LYS A 154 21.73 8.74 -9.24
C LYS A 154 21.83 7.26 -9.60
N GLN A 155 23.04 6.75 -9.80
CA GLN A 155 23.24 5.34 -10.08
C GLN A 155 22.71 4.46 -8.95
N ALA A 156 23.06 4.78 -7.71
CA ALA A 156 22.61 4.07 -6.53
C ALA A 156 21.07 4.11 -6.38
N ASP A 157 20.46 5.27 -6.62
CA ASP A 157 19.00 5.43 -6.59
C ASP A 157 18.30 4.55 -7.64
N PHE A 158 18.82 4.51 -8.87
CA PHE A 158 18.27 3.68 -9.94
C PHE A 158 18.46 2.18 -9.66
N GLU A 159 19.60 1.77 -9.13
CA GLU A 159 19.87 0.38 -8.74
C GLU A 159 18.93 -0.06 -7.61
N GLN A 160 18.71 0.79 -6.61
CA GLN A 160 17.76 0.51 -5.55
C GLN A 160 16.31 0.43 -6.06
N ALA A 161 15.91 1.33 -6.96
CA ALA A 161 14.60 1.29 -7.58
C ALA A 161 14.41 0.02 -8.42
N LEU A 162 15.42 -0.37 -9.20
CA LEU A 162 15.40 -1.60 -10.00
C LEU A 162 15.27 -2.84 -9.13
N ALA A 163 15.99 -2.91 -8.01
CA ALA A 163 15.90 -4.02 -7.06
C ALA A 163 14.47 -4.17 -6.49
N ARG A 164 13.83 -3.07 -6.09
CA ARG A 164 12.44 -3.06 -5.61
C ARG A 164 11.45 -3.54 -6.68
N LEU A 165 11.60 -3.08 -7.92
CA LEU A 165 10.74 -3.52 -9.02
C LEU A 165 10.94 -5.00 -9.35
N THR A 166 12.17 -5.50 -9.28
CA THR A 166 12.48 -6.93 -9.49
C THR A 166 11.81 -7.80 -8.42
N GLU A 167 11.86 -7.38 -7.17
CA GLU A 167 11.17 -8.08 -6.09
C GLU A 167 9.65 -8.10 -6.29
N GLN A 168 9.07 -6.94 -6.66
CA GLN A 168 7.65 -6.83 -6.96
C GLN A 168 7.25 -7.72 -8.15
N HIS A 169 8.04 -7.70 -9.23
CA HIS A 169 7.83 -8.53 -10.42
C HIS A 169 7.82 -10.02 -10.04
N THR A 170 8.81 -10.48 -9.26
CA THR A 170 8.90 -11.88 -8.81
C THR A 170 7.67 -12.27 -7.99
N ARG A 171 7.21 -11.40 -7.08
CA ARG A 171 6.02 -11.63 -6.26
C ARG A 171 4.75 -11.77 -7.10
N ILE A 172 4.57 -10.91 -8.11
CA ILE A 172 3.41 -10.96 -9.00
C ILE A 172 3.49 -12.15 -9.96
N ALA A 173 4.68 -12.51 -10.42
CA ALA A 173 4.87 -13.67 -11.31
C ALA A 173 4.62 -15.02 -10.60
N SER A 174 4.62 -15.04 -9.26
CA SER A 174 4.29 -16.22 -8.45
C SER A 174 2.80 -16.36 -8.13
N LEU A 175 1.95 -15.41 -8.57
CA LEU A 175 0.48 -15.44 -8.45
C LEU A 175 -0.15 -16.28 -9.57
#